data_6f87d179b16acfa859a16cb8dffc039f
#
_entry.id   6f87d179b16acfa859a16cb8dffc039f
#
_cell.length_a   1.000
_cell.length_b   1.000
_cell.length_c   1.000
_cell.angle_alpha   90.00
_cell.angle_beta   90.00
_cell.angle_gamma   90.00
#
_symmetry.space_group_name_H-M   'P 1'
#
loop_
_entity.id
_entity.type
_entity.pdbx_description
1 polymer ?
#
loop_
_entity_poly.entity_id
_entity_poly.type
_entity_poly.pdbx_seq_one_letter_code
_entity_poly.pdbx_strand_id
1 'polypeptide(L)'
;DATHRKLCPSLDGARAIFESAERARVEAIGARDLKGVGDNLEAALNQRYESRQIEAPGQADEAGIAEVVRLLLREKLTGAPPPQNLSMAMDLWRPWVESRAGELFSELDDSLEDQARFAEVSRRLIGALETDLGDSASDQDDSEEDGDESEDNGDQQNEDGGEQSSVG
;
A
#
# COMPACT_ATOMS: atom_id res chain seq x y z
N ASP A 1 12.99 -12.49 -13.05
CA ASP A 1 13.48 -11.49 -14.00
C ASP A 1 14.42 -10.50 -13.30
N ALA A 2 15.55 -10.14 -13.96
CA ALA A 2 16.59 -9.26 -13.38
C ALA A 2 16.07 -7.82 -13.16
N THR A 3 15.27 -7.31 -14.08
CA THR A 3 14.65 -5.99 -14.01
C THR A 3 13.70 -5.89 -12.82
N HIS A 4 12.83 -6.87 -12.63
CA HIS A 4 11.93 -6.95 -11.49
C HIS A 4 12.70 -6.92 -10.16
N ARG A 5 13.72 -7.75 -10.00
CA ARG A 5 14.52 -7.80 -8.75
C ARG A 5 15.26 -6.50 -8.46
N LYS A 6 15.73 -5.80 -9.49
CA LYS A 6 16.48 -4.54 -9.36
C LYS A 6 15.57 -3.38 -8.95
N LEU A 7 14.35 -3.35 -9.46
CA LEU A 7 13.41 -2.22 -9.29
C LEU A 7 12.35 -2.46 -8.22
N CYS A 8 12.20 -3.71 -7.75
CA CYS A 8 11.26 -4.05 -6.69
C CYS A 8 11.62 -3.33 -5.38
N PRO A 9 10.67 -2.61 -4.75
CA PRO A 9 10.89 -1.95 -3.47
C PRO A 9 11.21 -2.93 -2.33
N SER A 10 11.87 -2.44 -1.30
CA SER A 10 12.23 -3.23 -0.11
C SER A 10 11.14 -3.26 0.96
N LEU A 11 10.30 -2.24 1.03
CA LEU A 11 9.18 -2.16 1.98
C LEU A 11 8.04 -3.08 1.56
N ASP A 12 7.42 -3.79 2.49
CA ASP A 12 6.44 -4.83 2.20
C ASP A 12 5.20 -4.28 1.48
N GLY A 13 4.64 -3.16 1.92
CA GLY A 13 3.49 -2.53 1.26
C GLY A 13 3.80 -2.04 -0.17
N ALA A 14 4.92 -1.35 -0.33
CA ALA A 14 5.40 -0.92 -1.64
C ALA A 14 5.66 -2.09 -2.58
N ARG A 15 6.23 -3.17 -2.05
CA ARG A 15 6.45 -4.43 -2.80
C ARG A 15 5.13 -5.05 -3.24
N ALA A 16 4.13 -5.12 -2.35
CA ALA A 16 2.83 -5.68 -2.68
C ALA A 16 2.15 -4.92 -3.82
N ILE A 17 2.21 -3.59 -3.84
CA ILE A 17 1.69 -2.76 -4.93
C ILE A 17 2.48 -2.99 -6.22
N PHE A 18 3.82 -3.04 -6.14
CA PHE A 18 4.69 -3.28 -7.29
C PHE A 18 4.42 -4.64 -7.95
N GLU A 19 4.34 -5.70 -7.15
CA GLU A 19 4.03 -7.05 -7.62
C GLU A 19 2.62 -7.15 -8.19
N SER A 20 1.66 -6.43 -7.61
CA SER A 20 0.29 -6.33 -8.11
C SER A 20 0.22 -5.65 -9.47
N ALA A 21 0.97 -4.57 -9.68
CA ALA A 21 1.07 -3.87 -10.95
C ALA A 21 1.73 -4.76 -12.02
N GLU A 22 2.84 -5.41 -11.70
CA GLU A 22 3.53 -6.32 -12.63
C GLU A 22 2.65 -7.54 -12.98
N ARG A 23 1.87 -8.04 -12.05
CA ARG A 23 0.89 -9.11 -12.31
C ARG A 23 -0.20 -8.65 -13.27
N ALA A 24 -0.75 -7.44 -13.08
CA ALA A 24 -1.73 -6.87 -14.00
C ALA A 24 -1.14 -6.70 -15.42
N ARG A 25 0.14 -6.29 -15.53
CA ARG A 25 0.87 -6.20 -16.80
C ARG A 25 0.93 -7.54 -17.52
N VAL A 26 1.39 -8.59 -16.84
CA VAL A 26 1.52 -9.93 -17.41
C VAL A 26 0.15 -10.49 -17.84
N GLU A 27 -0.88 -10.30 -17.02
CA GLU A 27 -2.26 -10.68 -17.32
C GLU A 27 -2.78 -9.95 -18.58
N ALA A 28 -2.48 -8.64 -18.70
CA ALA A 28 -2.89 -7.84 -19.85
C ALA A 28 -2.19 -8.28 -21.15
N ILE A 29 -0.88 -8.53 -21.11
CA ILE A 29 -0.14 -9.05 -22.27
C ILE A 29 -0.71 -10.41 -22.68
N GLY A 30 -0.90 -11.32 -21.73
CA GLY A 30 -1.47 -12.64 -21.99
C GLY A 30 -2.89 -12.59 -22.59
N ALA A 31 -3.72 -11.69 -22.12
CA ALA A 31 -5.07 -11.50 -22.63
C ALA A 31 -5.09 -10.88 -24.04
N ARG A 32 -4.13 -10.01 -24.39
CA ARG A 32 -3.97 -9.42 -25.73
C ARG A 32 -3.46 -10.46 -26.75
N ASP A 33 -2.49 -11.26 -26.34
CA ASP A 33 -1.83 -12.22 -27.22
C ASP A 33 -2.65 -13.50 -27.45
N LEU A 34 -3.41 -13.93 -26.45
CA LEU A 34 -4.13 -15.20 -26.45
C LEU A 34 -5.60 -15.02 -26.08
N LYS A 35 -6.47 -15.05 -27.07
CA LYS A 35 -7.91 -14.76 -26.93
C LYS A 35 -8.62 -15.57 -25.81
N GLY A 36 -8.23 -16.80 -25.55
CA GLY A 36 -8.84 -17.63 -24.49
C GLY A 36 -8.29 -17.37 -23.09
N VAL A 37 -7.16 -16.67 -22.97
CA VAL A 37 -6.53 -16.38 -21.67
C VAL A 37 -7.30 -15.32 -20.92
N GLY A 38 -7.82 -14.30 -21.61
CA GLY A 38 -8.64 -13.25 -20.99
C GLY A 38 -9.86 -13.82 -20.28
N ASP A 39 -10.61 -14.67 -20.96
CA ASP A 39 -11.83 -15.30 -20.43
C ASP A 39 -11.52 -16.22 -19.24
N ASN A 40 -10.43 -16.99 -19.31
CA ASN A 40 -9.98 -17.86 -18.22
C ASN A 40 -9.53 -17.06 -16.99
N LEU A 41 -8.82 -15.97 -17.19
CA LEU A 41 -8.39 -15.07 -16.10
C LEU A 41 -9.58 -14.40 -15.43
N GLU A 42 -10.57 -13.98 -16.20
CA GLU A 42 -11.80 -13.40 -15.66
C GLU A 42 -12.57 -14.42 -14.81
N ALA A 43 -12.76 -15.64 -15.30
CA ALA A 43 -13.42 -16.71 -14.56
C ALA A 43 -12.65 -17.05 -13.26
N ALA A 44 -11.33 -17.15 -13.32
CA ALA A 44 -10.49 -17.42 -12.15
C ALA A 44 -10.54 -16.27 -11.11
N LEU A 45 -10.60 -15.01 -11.57
CA LEU A 45 -10.74 -13.86 -10.70
C LEU A 45 -12.11 -13.82 -10.02
N ASN A 46 -13.20 -14.04 -10.76
CA ASN A 46 -14.54 -14.10 -10.21
C ASN A 46 -14.64 -15.17 -9.13
N GLN A 47 -14.11 -16.36 -9.37
CA GLN A 47 -14.06 -17.43 -8.37
C GLN A 47 -13.23 -17.06 -7.14
N ARG A 48 -12.05 -16.44 -7.34
CA ARG A 48 -11.18 -16.01 -6.24
C ARG A 48 -11.83 -15.01 -5.31
N TYR A 49 -12.63 -14.10 -5.85
CA TYR A 49 -13.27 -13.02 -5.10
C TYR A 49 -14.73 -13.28 -4.72
N GLU A 50 -15.28 -14.43 -5.04
CA GLU A 50 -16.68 -14.76 -4.79
C GLU A 50 -17.12 -14.54 -3.31
N SER A 51 -16.19 -14.77 -2.37
CA SER A 51 -16.44 -14.58 -0.93
C SER A 51 -15.61 -13.46 -0.29
N ARG A 52 -14.84 -12.69 -1.09
CA ARG A 52 -13.94 -11.66 -0.58
C ARG A 52 -14.59 -10.29 -0.57
N GLN A 53 -14.33 -9.53 0.49
CA GLN A 53 -14.71 -8.13 0.58
C GLN A 53 -13.46 -7.26 0.51
N ILE A 54 -13.60 -6.08 -0.12
CA ILE A 54 -12.58 -5.03 -0.13
C ILE A 54 -13.08 -3.89 0.75
N GLU A 55 -12.25 -3.48 1.68
CA GLU A 55 -12.55 -2.38 2.60
C GLU A 55 -12.54 -1.02 1.91
N ALA A 56 -13.23 -0.05 2.48
CA ALA A 56 -13.28 1.32 1.95
C ALA A 56 -11.91 2.03 2.11
N PRO A 57 -11.64 3.09 1.30
CA PRO A 57 -10.47 3.93 1.49
C PRO A 57 -10.37 4.45 2.94
N GLY A 58 -9.17 4.39 3.52
CA GLY A 58 -8.91 4.79 4.90
C GLY A 58 -9.11 3.68 5.94
N GLN A 59 -9.65 2.53 5.55
CA GLN A 59 -9.79 1.34 6.41
C GLN A 59 -8.98 0.15 5.91
N ALA A 60 -8.57 0.18 4.63
CA ALA A 60 -7.82 -0.91 4.04
C ALA A 60 -6.37 -0.90 4.50
N ASP A 61 -5.85 -2.09 4.75
CA ASP A 61 -4.42 -2.32 4.93
C ASP A 61 -3.66 -2.26 3.59
N GLU A 62 -2.32 -2.33 3.66
CA GLU A 62 -1.44 -2.31 2.49
C GLU A 62 -1.77 -3.42 1.48
N ALA A 63 -2.18 -4.60 1.94
CA ALA A 63 -2.56 -5.71 1.07
C ALA A 63 -3.88 -5.43 0.34
N GLY A 64 -4.83 -4.79 1.00
CA GLY A 64 -6.10 -4.34 0.41
C GLY A 64 -5.88 -3.28 -0.66
N ILE A 65 -5.00 -2.31 -0.41
CA ILE A 65 -4.63 -1.28 -1.38
C ILE A 65 -3.95 -1.89 -2.61
N ALA A 66 -3.01 -2.80 -2.42
CA ALA A 66 -2.32 -3.49 -3.50
C ALA A 66 -3.30 -4.27 -4.42
N GLU A 67 -4.30 -4.89 -3.84
CA GLU A 67 -5.33 -5.62 -4.57
C GLU A 67 -6.27 -4.68 -5.35
N VAL A 68 -6.66 -3.55 -4.75
CA VAL A 68 -7.43 -2.50 -5.44
C VAL A 68 -6.66 -1.95 -6.64
N VAL A 69 -5.40 -1.60 -6.46
CA VAL A 69 -4.52 -1.11 -7.55
C VAL A 69 -4.44 -2.14 -8.67
N ARG A 70 -4.27 -3.42 -8.32
CA ARG A 70 -4.25 -4.51 -9.31
C ARG A 70 -5.54 -4.58 -10.13
N LEU A 71 -6.69 -4.51 -9.48
CA LEU A 71 -7.99 -4.63 -10.15
C LEU A 71 -8.29 -3.42 -11.03
N LEU A 72 -8.01 -2.19 -10.56
CA LEU A 72 -8.17 -0.98 -11.34
C LEU A 72 -7.20 -0.94 -12.53
N LEU A 73 -5.95 -1.33 -12.32
CA LEU A 73 -4.96 -1.38 -13.38
C LEU A 73 -5.32 -2.46 -14.42
N ARG A 74 -5.77 -3.64 -14.00
CA ARG A 74 -6.27 -4.67 -14.90
C ARG A 74 -7.42 -4.16 -15.75
N GLU A 75 -8.41 -3.49 -15.16
CA GLU A 75 -9.52 -2.87 -15.90
C GLU A 75 -9.01 -1.87 -16.94
N LYS A 76 -8.07 -1.01 -16.57
CA LYS A 76 -7.46 -0.03 -17.49
C LYS A 76 -6.72 -0.70 -18.64
N LEU A 77 -5.92 -1.72 -18.35
CA LEU A 77 -5.07 -2.39 -19.35
C LEU A 77 -5.82 -3.36 -20.26
N THR A 78 -6.90 -3.99 -19.78
CA THR A 78 -7.63 -5.03 -20.52
C THR A 78 -9.02 -4.60 -20.95
N GLY A 79 -9.60 -3.56 -20.36
CA GLY A 79 -11.00 -3.18 -20.51
C GLY A 79 -11.99 -4.12 -19.81
N ALA A 80 -11.51 -5.17 -19.12
CA ALA A 80 -12.36 -6.11 -18.38
C ALA A 80 -12.78 -5.53 -17.04
N PRO A 81 -14.08 -5.50 -16.68
CA PRO A 81 -14.55 -4.93 -15.43
C PRO A 81 -14.06 -5.74 -14.23
N PRO A 82 -14.05 -5.16 -13.03
CA PRO A 82 -13.77 -5.89 -11.81
C PRO A 82 -14.86 -6.95 -11.54
N PRO A 83 -14.57 -7.97 -10.70
CA PRO A 83 -15.57 -8.95 -10.29
C PRO A 83 -16.86 -8.29 -9.78
N GLN A 84 -18.01 -8.84 -10.14
CA GLN A 84 -19.32 -8.21 -9.87
C GLN A 84 -19.58 -7.93 -8.39
N ASN A 85 -19.16 -8.83 -7.51
CA ASN A 85 -19.30 -8.65 -6.05
C ASN A 85 -18.39 -7.54 -5.47
N LEU A 86 -17.39 -7.09 -6.22
CA LEU A 86 -16.47 -6.01 -5.82
C LEU A 86 -16.75 -4.68 -6.52
N SER A 87 -17.66 -4.63 -7.49
CA SER A 87 -17.89 -3.43 -8.30
C SER A 87 -18.22 -2.20 -7.45
N MET A 88 -19.09 -2.33 -6.45
CA MET A 88 -19.44 -1.23 -5.54
C MET A 88 -18.24 -0.75 -4.71
N ALA A 89 -17.43 -1.68 -4.18
CA ALA A 89 -16.22 -1.33 -3.44
C ALA A 89 -15.20 -0.65 -4.35
N MET A 90 -15.03 -1.14 -5.57
CA MET A 90 -14.12 -0.54 -6.56
C MET A 90 -14.57 0.87 -6.97
N ASP A 91 -15.87 1.13 -7.06
CA ASP A 91 -16.41 2.46 -7.35
C ASP A 91 -16.12 3.46 -6.22
N LEU A 92 -16.04 3.02 -4.97
CA LEU A 92 -15.59 3.85 -3.83
C LEU A 92 -14.10 4.18 -3.90
N TRP A 93 -13.27 3.24 -4.37
CA TRP A 93 -11.83 3.43 -4.48
C TRP A 93 -11.40 4.27 -5.70
N ARG A 94 -12.16 4.19 -6.79
CA ARG A 94 -11.84 4.84 -8.06
C ARG A 94 -11.51 6.33 -7.92
N PRO A 95 -12.34 7.19 -7.31
CA PRO A 95 -12.03 8.61 -7.17
C PRO A 95 -10.75 8.86 -6.36
N TRP A 96 -10.52 8.05 -5.33
CA TRP A 96 -9.33 8.15 -4.47
C TRP A 96 -8.04 7.83 -5.25
N VAL A 97 -8.03 6.76 -6.03
CA VAL A 97 -6.87 6.38 -6.85
C VAL A 97 -6.67 7.34 -8.01
N GLU A 98 -7.74 7.70 -8.73
CA GLU A 98 -7.65 8.58 -9.89
C GLU A 98 -7.18 9.99 -9.55
N SER A 99 -7.56 10.52 -8.40
CA SER A 99 -7.11 11.83 -7.95
C SER A 99 -5.60 11.90 -7.68
N ARG A 100 -4.97 10.78 -7.33
CA ARG A 100 -3.55 10.67 -6.96
C ARG A 100 -2.67 10.15 -8.07
N ALA A 101 -3.19 9.27 -8.87
CA ALA A 101 -2.40 8.44 -9.78
C ALA A 101 -3.04 8.23 -11.16
N GLY A 102 -4.10 8.94 -11.50
CA GLY A 102 -4.84 8.72 -12.76
C GLY A 102 -3.97 8.84 -14.01
N GLU A 103 -3.05 9.82 -14.06
CA GLU A 103 -2.12 9.98 -15.18
C GLU A 103 -1.13 8.82 -15.27
N LEU A 104 -0.69 8.30 -14.12
CA LEU A 104 0.25 7.18 -14.07
C LEU A 104 -0.35 5.88 -14.63
N PHE A 105 -1.65 5.66 -14.48
CA PHE A 105 -2.33 4.53 -15.10
C PHE A 105 -2.27 4.59 -16.64
N SER A 106 -2.32 5.78 -17.23
CA SER A 106 -2.17 5.95 -18.68
C SER A 106 -0.72 5.72 -19.11
N GLU A 107 0.26 6.21 -18.35
CA GLU A 107 1.68 5.93 -18.60
C GLU A 107 2.01 4.44 -18.48
N LEU A 108 1.37 3.71 -17.56
CA LEU A 108 1.52 2.26 -17.42
C LEU A 108 0.98 1.52 -18.65
N ASP A 109 -0.18 1.92 -19.18
CA ASP A 109 -0.72 1.35 -20.41
C ASP A 109 0.21 1.59 -21.61
N ASP A 110 0.75 2.80 -21.75
CA ASP A 110 1.71 3.15 -22.82
C ASP A 110 3.03 2.38 -22.72
N SER A 111 3.40 1.94 -21.51
CA SER A 111 4.65 1.20 -21.24
C SER A 111 4.48 -0.31 -21.12
N LEU A 112 3.34 -0.86 -21.48
CA LEU A 112 3.00 -2.28 -21.29
C LEU A 112 4.05 -3.25 -21.84
N GLU A 113 4.59 -2.96 -23.03
CA GLU A 113 5.61 -3.78 -23.69
C GLU A 113 7.05 -3.50 -23.20
N ASP A 114 7.27 -2.38 -22.52
CA ASP A 114 8.58 -1.99 -21.97
C ASP A 114 8.60 -2.23 -20.45
N GLN A 115 9.08 -3.40 -20.03
CA GLN A 115 9.11 -3.78 -18.62
C GLN A 115 9.92 -2.81 -17.75
N ALA A 116 11.03 -2.26 -18.24
CA ALA A 116 11.85 -1.35 -17.45
C ALA A 116 11.11 -0.04 -17.19
N ARG A 117 10.49 0.53 -18.23
CA ARG A 117 9.67 1.73 -18.11
C ARG A 117 8.44 1.49 -17.25
N PHE A 118 7.74 0.38 -17.44
CA PHE A 118 6.59 -0.01 -16.63
C PHE A 118 6.96 -0.09 -15.14
N ALA A 119 8.10 -0.71 -14.83
CA ALA A 119 8.59 -0.80 -13.45
C ALA A 119 8.93 0.57 -12.84
N GLU A 120 9.50 1.49 -13.61
CA GLU A 120 9.79 2.86 -13.17
C GLU A 120 8.49 3.64 -12.88
N VAL A 121 7.50 3.55 -13.78
CA VAL A 121 6.18 4.18 -13.58
C VAL A 121 5.46 3.56 -12.38
N SER A 122 5.55 2.25 -12.18
CA SER A 122 5.02 1.56 -11.01
C SER A 122 5.61 2.08 -9.70
N ARG A 123 6.90 2.41 -9.65
CA ARG A 123 7.52 3.05 -8.48
C ARG A 123 6.99 4.45 -8.22
N ARG A 124 6.74 5.23 -9.27
CA ARG A 124 6.10 6.55 -9.15
C ARG A 124 4.66 6.44 -8.63
N LEU A 125 3.93 5.43 -9.10
CA LEU A 125 2.59 5.10 -8.60
C LEU A 125 2.60 4.82 -7.10
N ILE A 126 3.53 4.00 -6.63
CA ILE A 126 3.70 3.70 -5.20
C ILE A 126 3.95 4.97 -4.41
N GLY A 127 4.89 5.82 -4.85
CA GLY A 127 5.18 7.10 -4.19
C GLY A 127 3.96 8.02 -4.10
N ALA A 128 3.14 8.08 -5.15
CA ALA A 128 1.93 8.89 -5.17
C ALA A 128 0.84 8.37 -4.19
N LEU A 129 0.77 7.05 -3.99
CA LEU A 129 -0.19 6.44 -3.07
C LEU A 129 0.30 6.45 -1.61
N GLU A 130 1.60 6.20 -1.37
CA GLU A 130 2.17 6.15 -0.03
C GLU A 130 2.29 7.52 0.65
N THR A 131 2.56 8.57 -0.09
CA THR A 131 2.66 9.93 0.47
C THR A 131 1.37 10.31 1.20
N ASP A 132 0.24 9.89 0.69
CA ASP A 132 -1.05 10.23 1.26
C ASP A 132 -1.50 9.29 2.40
N LEU A 133 -1.00 8.06 2.41
CA LEU A 133 -1.20 7.13 3.52
C LEU A 133 -0.38 7.54 4.75
N GLY A 134 0.80 8.14 4.54
CA GLY A 134 1.63 8.70 5.59
C GLY A 134 1.01 9.92 6.26
N ASP A 135 0.42 10.82 5.50
CA ASP A 135 -0.26 12.00 6.03
C ASP A 135 -1.52 11.65 6.83
N SER A 136 -2.25 10.61 6.43
CA SER A 136 -3.42 10.15 7.18
C SER A 136 -3.08 9.49 8.52
N ALA A 137 -1.87 8.93 8.64
CA ALA A 137 -1.39 8.33 9.90
C ALA A 137 -0.83 9.37 10.86
N SER A 138 -0.33 10.51 10.36
CA SER A 138 0.19 11.59 11.21
C SER A 138 -0.89 12.47 11.83
N ASP A 139 -2.08 12.54 11.23
CA ASP A 139 -3.19 13.32 11.78
C ASP A 139 -3.92 12.64 12.98
N GLN A 140 -3.57 11.39 13.33
CA GLN A 140 -4.16 10.69 14.47
C GLN A 140 -3.31 10.66 15.74
N ASP A 141 -2.06 11.16 15.70
CA ASP A 141 -1.14 11.08 16.84
C ASP A 141 -0.84 12.44 17.53
N ASP A 142 -1.59 13.50 17.18
CA ASP A 142 -1.38 14.84 17.77
C ASP A 142 -2.56 15.34 18.60
N SER A 143 -3.11 14.46 19.43
CA SER A 143 -4.08 14.85 20.47
C SER A 143 -3.85 14.01 21.73
N GLU A 144 -2.89 14.37 22.53
CA GLU A 144 -2.89 14.24 24.01
C GLU A 144 -1.46 14.32 24.54
N GLU A 145 -1.00 15.52 24.84
CA GLU A 145 -0.19 15.83 25.99
C GLU A 145 -0.20 17.35 26.23
N ASP A 146 -1.19 17.77 26.96
CA ASP A 146 -1.14 19.07 27.61
C ASP A 146 -1.22 18.86 29.12
N GLY A 147 -0.13 19.26 29.79
CA GLY A 147 -0.22 19.76 31.16
C GLY A 147 -0.04 18.78 32.29
N ASP A 148 1.09 18.78 32.92
CA ASP A 148 1.16 19.30 34.29
C ASP A 148 2.63 19.57 34.71
N GLU A 149 2.98 20.82 34.72
CA GLU A 149 4.10 21.32 35.47
C GLU A 149 3.67 21.39 36.95
N SER A 150 4.38 20.69 37.81
CA SER A 150 4.44 21.01 39.23
C SER A 150 5.87 20.94 39.69
N GLU A 151 6.46 22.14 39.75
CA GLU A 151 7.61 22.41 40.60
C GLU A 151 7.26 22.06 42.06
N ASP A 152 8.08 21.30 42.72
CA ASP A 152 8.33 21.53 44.14
C ASP A 152 9.78 21.31 44.48
N ASN A 153 10.28 22.39 45.05
CA ASN A 153 11.58 22.69 45.57
C ASN A 153 11.66 22.16 47.03
N GLY A 154 12.71 21.48 47.38
CA GLY A 154 12.85 21.01 48.78
C GLY A 154 14.24 20.49 49.10
N ASP A 155 15.14 21.44 49.31
CA ASP A 155 16.40 21.41 49.99
C ASP A 155 16.32 20.67 51.34
N GLN A 156 17.32 19.86 51.71
CA GLN A 156 18.08 19.89 52.97
C GLN A 156 18.87 18.61 53.20
N GLN A 157 20.16 18.79 53.15
CA GLN A 157 21.23 18.42 54.06
C GLN A 157 20.82 17.57 55.32
N ASN A 158 21.54 16.52 55.61
CA ASN A 158 22.49 16.43 56.74
C ASN A 158 23.09 15.02 56.81
N GLU A 159 24.34 14.93 56.70
CA GLU A 159 25.42 14.53 57.58
C GLU A 159 25.11 13.42 58.59
N ASP A 160 26.09 12.58 58.61
CA ASP A 160 26.85 12.07 59.79
C ASP A 160 26.59 10.61 60.16
N GLY A 161 27.65 9.92 60.12
CA GLY A 161 28.29 9.31 61.31
C GLY A 161 28.21 7.79 61.41
N GLY A 162 29.40 7.23 61.40
CA GLY A 162 29.86 6.30 62.42
C GLY A 162 29.76 4.80 62.09
N GLU A 163 30.85 4.29 61.68
CA GLU A 163 31.77 3.42 62.47
C GLU A 163 31.25 2.04 62.87
N GLN A 164 32.05 1.16 62.41
CA GLN A 164 32.78 0.09 63.14
C GLN A 164 32.13 -1.26 63.37
N SER A 165 32.90 -2.15 62.88
CA SER A 165 33.53 -3.30 63.60
C SER A 165 32.70 -4.57 63.53
N SER A 166 33.25 -5.55 63.02
CA SER A 166 34.34 -6.44 63.38
C SER A 166 33.87 -7.83 63.76
N VAL A 167 34.53 -8.77 63.11
CA VAL A 167 34.91 -10.08 63.65
C VAL A 167 33.86 -11.20 63.77
N GLY A 168 34.19 -12.29 63.11
CA GLY A 168 33.76 -13.64 63.39
C GLY A 168 34.02 -14.49 62.18
#